data_d9ddb4b0143b1ee221a449aa04e890ac
#
_entry.id   d9ddb4b0143b1ee221a449aa04e890ac
#
_cell.length_a   1.000
_cell.length_b   1.000
_cell.length_c   1.000
_cell.angle_alpha   90.00
_cell.angle_beta   90.00
_cell.angle_gamma   90.00
#
_symmetry.space_group_name_H-M   'P 1'
#
loop_
_entity.id
_entity.type
_entity.pdbx_description
1 polymer ?
#
loop_
_entity_poly.entity_id
_entity_poly.type
_entity_poly.pdbx_seq_one_letter_code
_entity_poly.pdbx_strand_id
1 'polypeptide(L)'
;MATSTTTKKTTSTAKAKDEINAAVNNETVSAENEALKKQMAEMQAQMETMMKIIGNQTAPAEKKTPKKNIKFVNLSNGGVSLRGTRMHSMEKQFEVRSFSETEARSIVANTPNLVREGFVYIMDSDFVEENDLSDVYENLLNDKQIEELLTKDSAYVVDIYKNASEGQKEIIVDMIINKKLLNSAVDANIVEEIGKLCGKDLRNIEPLEEV
;
A
#
# COMPACT_ATOMS: atom_id res chain seq x y z
N MET A 1 -75.31 -28.85 15.81
CA MET A 1 -75.95 -29.36 14.59
C MET A 1 -74.82 -29.48 13.55
N ALA A 2 -74.32 -30.69 13.35
CA ALA A 2 -74.73 -31.65 12.33
C ALA A 2 -74.26 -31.09 10.95
N THR A 3 -73.46 -31.68 10.11
CA THR A 3 -73.19 -33.07 9.66
C THR A 3 -72.03 -33.00 8.69
N SER A 4 -70.94 -33.80 8.81
CA SER A 4 -70.82 -35.10 8.16
C SER A 4 -70.93 -35.12 6.61
N THR A 5 -69.90 -35.51 5.88
CA THR A 5 -69.76 -36.74 5.08
C THR A 5 -68.64 -36.63 4.07
N THR A 6 -67.55 -37.41 4.19
CA THR A 6 -67.17 -38.63 3.51
C THR A 6 -67.18 -38.59 1.91
N THR A 7 -66.08 -38.84 1.28
CA THR A 7 -65.69 -40.09 0.59
C THR A 7 -64.49 -39.86 -0.33
N LYS A 8 -63.38 -40.50 -0.08
CA LYS A 8 -62.81 -41.71 -0.69
C LYS A 8 -62.28 -41.62 -2.15
N LYS A 9 -60.97 -41.86 -2.26
CA LYS A 9 -60.31 -42.77 -3.21
C LYS A 9 -59.94 -42.23 -4.58
N THR A 10 -58.63 -41.95 -4.80
CA THR A 10 -57.83 -42.71 -5.75
C THR A 10 -56.34 -42.50 -5.48
N THR A 11 -55.77 -43.47 -4.82
CA THR A 11 -54.35 -43.81 -4.81
C THR A 11 -54.03 -44.57 -6.10
N SER A 12 -52.85 -44.35 -6.63
CA SER A 12 -52.19 -45.23 -7.62
C SER A 12 -51.90 -44.61 -8.98
N THR A 13 -51.10 -43.53 -9.02
CA THR A 13 -50.31 -43.22 -10.24
C THR A 13 -49.12 -42.28 -9.96
N ALA A 14 -48.89 -41.86 -8.73
CA ALA A 14 -47.79 -40.94 -8.37
C ALA A 14 -46.47 -41.65 -8.01
N LYS A 15 -46.46 -42.96 -7.72
CA LYS A 15 -45.26 -43.66 -7.24
C LYS A 15 -44.32 -44.17 -8.33
N ALA A 16 -44.85 -44.32 -9.57
CA ALA A 16 -44.04 -44.82 -10.71
C ALA A 16 -43.30 -43.71 -11.49
N LYS A 17 -43.66 -42.43 -11.30
CA LYS A 17 -42.98 -41.30 -11.92
C LYS A 17 -41.80 -40.75 -11.11
N ASP A 18 -41.85 -40.88 -9.79
CA ASP A 18 -40.76 -40.40 -8.92
C ASP A 18 -39.52 -41.34 -8.92
N GLU A 19 -39.74 -42.65 -9.06
CA GLU A 19 -38.62 -43.61 -9.19
C GLU A 19 -37.89 -43.53 -10.52
N ILE A 20 -38.56 -43.19 -11.61
CA ILE A 20 -37.94 -43.02 -12.93
C ILE A 20 -37.18 -41.70 -12.99
N ASN A 21 -37.64 -40.62 -12.36
CA ASN A 21 -36.89 -39.35 -12.28
C ASN A 21 -35.69 -39.39 -11.33
N ALA A 22 -35.76 -40.20 -10.26
CA ALA A 22 -34.61 -40.39 -9.37
C ALA A 22 -33.50 -41.23 -10.01
N ALA A 23 -33.86 -42.23 -10.83
CA ALA A 23 -32.85 -43.03 -11.55
C ALA A 23 -32.16 -42.26 -12.69
N VAL A 24 -32.92 -41.47 -13.45
CA VAL A 24 -32.38 -40.64 -14.54
C VAL A 24 -31.50 -39.50 -14.01
N ASN A 25 -31.86 -38.90 -12.86
CA ASN A 25 -31.00 -37.90 -12.19
C ASN A 25 -29.70 -38.48 -11.63
N ASN A 26 -29.72 -39.71 -11.14
CA ASN A 26 -28.49 -40.36 -10.62
C ASN A 26 -27.51 -40.77 -11.72
N GLU A 27 -27.99 -41.21 -12.87
CA GLU A 27 -27.09 -41.53 -14.01
C GLU A 27 -26.45 -40.27 -14.62
N THR A 28 -27.22 -39.17 -14.76
CA THR A 28 -26.68 -37.91 -15.25
C THR A 28 -25.68 -37.27 -14.28
N VAL A 29 -25.96 -37.26 -12.98
CA VAL A 29 -25.04 -36.78 -11.96
C VAL A 29 -23.77 -37.67 -11.84
N SER A 30 -23.91 -38.99 -12.06
CA SER A 30 -22.76 -39.88 -12.08
C SER A 30 -21.86 -39.64 -13.29
N ALA A 31 -22.45 -39.42 -14.49
CA ALA A 31 -21.71 -39.11 -15.69
C ALA A 31 -21.01 -37.73 -15.65
N GLU A 32 -21.67 -36.74 -15.07
CA GLU A 32 -21.07 -35.40 -14.80
C GLU A 32 -19.92 -35.48 -13.80
N ASN A 33 -20.05 -36.25 -12.73
CA ASN A 33 -18.98 -36.47 -11.77
C ASN A 33 -17.77 -37.20 -12.36
N GLU A 34 -17.98 -38.17 -13.24
CA GLU A 34 -16.88 -38.82 -13.96
C GLU A 34 -16.21 -37.89 -14.95
N ALA A 35 -16.97 -37.08 -15.65
CA ALA A 35 -16.43 -36.05 -16.56
C ALA A 35 -15.58 -35.01 -15.79
N LEU A 36 -16.09 -34.57 -14.63
CA LEU A 36 -15.36 -33.63 -13.75
C LEU A 36 -14.08 -34.23 -13.20
N LYS A 37 -14.09 -35.51 -12.76
CA LYS A 37 -12.89 -36.22 -12.34
C LYS A 37 -11.86 -36.35 -13.45
N LYS A 38 -12.32 -36.58 -14.68
CA LYS A 38 -11.43 -36.67 -15.85
C LYS A 38 -10.79 -35.30 -16.17
N GLN A 39 -11.56 -34.23 -16.10
CA GLN A 39 -11.03 -32.86 -16.26
C GLN A 39 -10.02 -32.49 -15.16
N MET A 40 -10.30 -32.83 -13.91
CA MET A 40 -9.35 -32.62 -12.81
C MET A 40 -8.04 -33.41 -13.01
N ALA A 41 -8.13 -34.66 -13.43
CA ALA A 41 -6.94 -35.47 -13.71
C ALA A 41 -6.12 -34.93 -14.89
N GLU A 42 -6.80 -34.42 -15.92
CA GLU A 42 -6.16 -33.80 -17.10
C GLU A 42 -5.47 -32.49 -16.74
N MET A 43 -6.11 -31.65 -15.89
CA MET A 43 -5.53 -30.42 -15.38
C MET A 43 -4.32 -30.71 -14.46
N GLN A 44 -4.37 -31.74 -13.61
CA GLN A 44 -3.23 -32.17 -12.81
C GLN A 44 -2.07 -32.65 -13.68
N ALA A 45 -2.34 -33.44 -14.73
CA ALA A 45 -1.31 -33.90 -15.67
C ALA A 45 -0.66 -32.73 -16.44
N GLN A 46 -1.44 -31.71 -16.82
CA GLN A 46 -0.91 -30.50 -17.43
C GLN A 46 -0.03 -29.71 -16.45
N MET A 47 -0.44 -29.61 -15.18
CA MET A 47 0.34 -28.94 -14.15
C MET A 47 1.66 -29.68 -13.84
N GLU A 48 1.64 -31.02 -13.77
CA GLU A 48 2.86 -31.84 -13.65
C GLU A 48 3.79 -31.71 -14.87
N THR A 49 3.21 -31.62 -16.06
CA THR A 49 3.98 -31.44 -17.31
C THR A 49 4.64 -30.04 -17.32
N MET A 50 3.90 -29.01 -16.92
CA MET A 50 4.48 -27.67 -16.73
C MET A 50 5.59 -27.65 -15.67
N MET A 51 5.40 -28.32 -14.54
CA MET A 51 6.45 -28.42 -13.52
C MET A 51 7.69 -29.17 -14.02
N LYS A 52 7.51 -30.21 -14.85
CA LYS A 52 8.65 -30.95 -15.46
C LYS A 52 9.39 -30.10 -16.51
N ILE A 53 8.66 -29.28 -17.29
CA ILE A 53 9.27 -28.35 -18.27
C ILE A 53 10.05 -27.25 -17.53
N ILE A 54 9.49 -26.71 -16.45
CA ILE A 54 10.18 -25.73 -15.60
C ILE A 54 11.38 -26.35 -14.87
N GLY A 55 11.25 -27.60 -14.41
CA GLY A 55 12.33 -28.32 -13.74
C GLY A 55 13.52 -28.72 -14.63
N ASN A 56 13.30 -28.91 -15.94
CA ASN A 56 14.34 -29.30 -16.90
C ASN A 56 15.05 -28.13 -17.59
N GLN A 57 14.63 -26.88 -17.34
CA GLN A 57 15.33 -25.67 -17.85
C GLN A 57 16.29 -25.03 -16.85
N THR A 58 16.59 -25.68 -15.73
CA THR A 58 17.62 -25.21 -14.81
C THR A 58 18.97 -25.86 -15.08
N ALA A 59 19.66 -25.45 -16.17
CA ALA A 59 21.10 -25.21 -16.06
C ALA A 59 21.29 -24.10 -15.01
N PRO A 60 22.37 -24.04 -14.22
CA PRO A 60 22.56 -23.01 -13.21
C PRO A 60 22.81 -21.66 -13.89
N ALA A 61 21.79 -21.08 -14.50
CA ALA A 61 21.73 -19.67 -14.72
C ALA A 61 21.55 -19.06 -13.31
N GLU A 62 22.52 -18.25 -12.89
CA GLU A 62 22.38 -17.33 -11.78
C GLU A 62 20.92 -16.88 -11.71
N LYS A 63 20.23 -17.21 -10.61
CA LYS A 63 18.90 -16.66 -10.34
C LYS A 63 19.07 -15.16 -10.40
N LYS A 64 18.77 -14.54 -11.54
CA LYS A 64 18.53 -13.13 -11.63
C LYS A 64 17.27 -12.91 -10.80
N THR A 65 17.45 -12.70 -9.51
CA THR A 65 16.41 -12.14 -8.65
C THR A 65 15.82 -10.96 -9.44
N PRO A 66 14.50 -10.89 -9.60
CA PRO A 66 13.91 -9.76 -10.27
C PRO A 66 14.50 -8.51 -9.62
N LYS A 67 15.15 -7.65 -10.39
CA LYS A 67 15.79 -6.44 -9.87
C LYS A 67 14.69 -5.64 -9.20
N LYS A 68 14.60 -5.72 -7.88
CA LYS A 68 13.63 -4.99 -7.08
C LYS A 68 13.97 -3.51 -7.22
N ASN A 69 13.02 -2.72 -7.68
CA ASN A 69 13.18 -1.28 -7.74
C ASN A 69 12.61 -0.68 -6.46
N ILE A 70 13.46 -0.04 -5.69
CA ILE A 70 13.12 0.62 -4.44
C ILE A 70 12.66 2.05 -4.72
N LYS A 71 11.49 2.41 -4.22
CA LYS A 71 10.91 3.74 -4.41
C LYS A 71 11.26 4.66 -3.25
N PHE A 72 11.79 5.82 -3.56
CA PHE A 72 12.06 6.91 -2.64
C PHE A 72 11.13 8.08 -2.95
N VAL A 73 10.64 8.73 -1.91
CA VAL A 73 9.78 9.91 -1.98
C VAL A 73 10.51 11.08 -1.34
N ASN A 74 10.58 12.22 -2.02
CA ASN A 74 11.05 13.46 -1.43
C ASN A 74 9.94 14.06 -0.56
N LEU A 75 10.13 14.15 0.74
CA LEU A 75 9.18 14.79 1.67
C LEU A 75 9.52 16.27 1.89
N SER A 76 10.76 16.68 1.60
CA SER A 76 11.19 18.08 1.72
C SER A 76 10.41 18.99 0.79
N ASN A 77 10.13 20.18 1.25
CA ASN A 77 9.46 21.22 0.49
C ASN A 77 10.29 21.74 -0.70
N GLY A 78 11.59 21.50 -0.69
CA GLY A 78 12.53 21.83 -1.76
C GLY A 78 13.12 20.60 -2.45
N GLY A 79 14.11 20.85 -3.28
CA GLY A 79 14.88 19.79 -3.92
C GLY A 79 15.82 19.10 -2.95
N VAL A 80 15.97 17.78 -3.07
CA VAL A 80 16.98 16.99 -2.38
C VAL A 80 17.94 16.35 -3.36
N SER A 81 19.20 16.26 -2.96
CA SER A 81 20.25 15.59 -3.75
C SER A 81 20.69 14.31 -3.05
N LEU A 82 20.46 13.18 -3.69
CA LEU A 82 20.80 11.85 -3.19
C LEU A 82 22.13 11.40 -3.79
N ARG A 83 23.07 11.02 -2.95
CA ARG A 83 24.36 10.52 -3.37
C ARG A 83 24.39 9.00 -3.36
N GLY A 84 24.16 8.39 -4.52
CA GLY A 84 24.38 6.97 -4.74
C GLY A 84 25.73 6.68 -5.37
N THR A 85 25.78 5.78 -6.35
CA THR A 85 26.94 5.61 -7.25
C THR A 85 27.14 6.84 -8.14
N ARG A 86 26.07 7.61 -8.31
CA ARG A 86 26.04 8.93 -8.95
C ARG A 86 25.11 9.87 -8.16
N MET A 87 25.11 11.15 -8.50
CA MET A 87 24.19 12.11 -7.93
C MET A 87 22.81 12.01 -8.59
N HIS A 88 21.77 12.03 -7.76
CA HIS A 88 20.39 12.08 -8.20
C HIS A 88 19.72 13.28 -7.54
N SER A 89 18.98 14.08 -8.30
CA SER A 89 18.21 15.20 -7.79
C SER A 89 16.72 14.86 -7.85
N MET A 90 16.01 15.13 -6.78
CA MET A 90 14.54 15.16 -6.71
C MET A 90 14.16 16.60 -6.40
N GLU A 91 13.41 17.26 -7.31
CA GLU A 91 13.25 18.72 -7.26
C GLU A 91 11.95 19.16 -6.57
N LYS A 92 10.96 18.26 -6.53
CA LYS A 92 9.63 18.59 -6.02
C LYS A 92 9.30 17.81 -4.79
N GLN A 93 8.55 18.43 -3.89
CA GLN A 93 7.93 17.71 -2.79
C GLN A 93 7.00 16.62 -3.33
N PHE A 94 6.99 15.45 -2.66
CA PHE A 94 6.30 14.22 -3.05
C PHE A 94 6.71 13.64 -4.41
N GLU A 95 7.82 14.09 -4.98
CA GLU A 95 8.42 13.42 -6.14
C GLU A 95 8.84 12.00 -5.75
N VAL A 96 8.44 11.03 -6.59
CA VAL A 96 8.81 9.62 -6.40
C VAL A 96 9.84 9.22 -7.43
N ARG A 97 10.95 8.64 -6.98
CA ARG A 97 11.96 8.02 -7.86
C ARG A 97 12.20 6.57 -7.49
N SER A 98 12.44 5.76 -8.50
CA SER A 98 12.76 4.34 -8.34
C SER A 98 14.22 4.09 -8.63
N PHE A 99 14.90 3.38 -7.73
CA PHE A 99 16.30 3.02 -7.84
C PHE A 99 16.45 1.51 -7.83
N SER A 100 17.46 0.98 -8.50
CA SER A 100 17.84 -0.41 -8.30
C SER A 100 18.26 -0.61 -6.85
N GLU A 101 18.10 -1.81 -6.31
CA GLU A 101 18.45 -2.12 -4.92
C GLU A 101 19.89 -1.73 -4.58
N THR A 102 20.85 -2.00 -5.48
CA THR A 102 22.26 -1.62 -5.29
C THR A 102 22.44 -0.12 -5.17
N GLU A 103 21.74 0.66 -6.02
CA GLU A 103 21.80 2.13 -5.97
C GLU A 103 21.12 2.67 -4.72
N ALA A 104 19.97 2.09 -4.34
CA ALA A 104 19.25 2.44 -3.11
C ALA A 104 20.12 2.23 -1.86
N ARG A 105 20.84 1.10 -1.75
CA ARG A 105 21.80 0.83 -0.67
C ARG A 105 22.94 1.86 -0.65
N SER A 106 23.46 2.23 -1.83
CA SER A 106 24.49 3.28 -1.93
C SER A 106 23.97 4.64 -1.49
N ILE A 107 22.72 4.98 -1.81
CA ILE A 107 22.09 6.24 -1.38
C ILE A 107 21.95 6.25 0.14
N VAL A 108 21.41 5.20 0.75
CA VAL A 108 21.25 5.10 2.22
C VAL A 108 22.60 5.24 2.92
N ALA A 109 23.64 4.57 2.41
CA ALA A 109 24.98 4.63 2.99
C ALA A 109 25.63 6.01 2.87
N ASN A 110 25.43 6.73 1.76
CA ASN A 110 26.08 8.01 1.49
C ASN A 110 25.31 9.24 1.94
N THR A 111 23.98 9.10 2.18
CA THR A 111 23.09 10.18 2.64
C THR A 111 22.22 9.74 3.81
N PRO A 112 22.81 9.16 4.88
CA PRO A 112 22.04 8.58 5.98
C PRO A 112 21.15 9.62 6.70
N ASN A 113 21.60 10.85 6.82
CA ASN A 113 20.86 11.91 7.50
C ASN A 113 19.55 12.25 6.77
N LEU A 114 19.54 12.30 5.44
CA LEU A 114 18.33 12.57 4.67
C LEU A 114 17.24 11.50 4.88
N VAL A 115 17.67 10.26 5.06
CA VAL A 115 16.77 9.13 5.31
C VAL A 115 16.33 9.09 6.77
N ARG A 116 17.27 9.20 7.72
CA ARG A 116 17.00 9.10 9.16
C ARG A 116 16.19 10.28 9.69
N GLU A 117 16.43 11.47 9.18
CA GLU A 117 15.68 12.69 9.54
C GLU A 117 14.33 12.79 8.80
N GLY A 118 14.08 11.90 7.82
CA GLY A 118 12.81 11.83 7.11
C GLY A 118 12.62 12.91 6.06
N PHE A 119 13.68 13.50 5.51
CA PHE A 119 13.59 14.34 4.30
C PHE A 119 13.26 13.50 3.07
N VAL A 120 13.66 12.24 3.11
CA VAL A 120 13.37 11.25 2.07
C VAL A 120 12.81 9.99 2.71
N TYR A 121 11.69 9.52 2.19
CA TYR A 121 11.00 8.33 2.67
C TYR A 121 11.13 7.17 1.67
N ILE A 122 11.46 5.98 2.16
CA ILE A 122 11.57 4.74 1.38
C ILE A 122 10.26 3.97 1.53
N MET A 123 9.59 3.69 0.42
CA MET A 123 8.27 3.05 0.42
C MET A 123 8.32 1.52 0.58
N ASP A 124 9.50 0.91 0.57
CA ASP A 124 9.70 -0.53 0.61
C ASP A 124 10.07 -0.97 2.02
N SER A 125 9.14 -1.61 2.72
CA SER A 125 9.31 -2.07 4.11
C SER A 125 10.39 -3.12 4.27
N ASP A 126 10.51 -4.06 3.31
CA ASP A 126 11.51 -5.11 3.39
C ASP A 126 12.91 -4.51 3.26
N PHE A 127 13.06 -3.54 2.35
CA PHE A 127 14.32 -2.81 2.18
C PHE A 127 14.68 -1.97 3.42
N VAL A 128 13.70 -1.37 4.09
CA VAL A 128 13.88 -0.63 5.34
C VAL A 128 14.40 -1.57 6.43
N GLU A 129 13.78 -2.74 6.59
CA GLU A 129 14.20 -3.77 7.57
C GLU A 129 15.60 -4.30 7.27
N GLU A 130 15.89 -4.63 6.01
CA GLU A 130 17.20 -5.13 5.57
C GLU A 130 18.37 -4.14 5.75
N ASN A 131 18.07 -2.85 5.91
CA ASN A 131 19.08 -1.78 6.09
C ASN A 131 19.07 -1.18 7.50
N ASP A 132 18.49 -1.88 8.49
CA ASP A 132 18.46 -1.48 9.90
C ASP A 132 17.86 -0.06 10.12
N LEU A 133 16.76 0.24 9.41
CA LEU A 133 16.05 1.53 9.50
C LEU A 133 14.70 1.41 10.21
N SER A 134 14.30 0.23 10.67
CA SER A 134 12.97 -0.03 11.25
C SER A 134 12.68 0.86 12.45
N ASP A 135 13.65 1.02 13.36
CA ASP A 135 13.56 1.87 14.55
C ASP A 135 13.28 3.35 14.22
N VAL A 136 13.89 3.83 13.13
CA VAL A 136 13.68 5.20 12.64
C VAL A 136 12.29 5.34 12.03
N TYR A 137 11.87 4.34 11.24
CA TYR A 137 10.61 4.36 10.51
C TYR A 137 9.37 4.21 11.39
N GLU A 138 9.50 3.67 12.60
CA GLU A 138 8.40 3.65 13.59
C GLU A 138 7.87 5.05 13.92
N ASN A 139 8.73 6.07 13.85
CA ASN A 139 8.41 7.43 14.21
C ASN A 139 8.34 8.40 13.03
N LEU A 140 8.68 7.94 11.80
CA LEU A 140 8.60 8.78 10.62
C LEU A 140 7.21 8.78 10.00
N LEU A 141 6.72 9.97 9.67
CA LEU A 141 5.52 10.14 8.86
C LEU A 141 5.83 9.82 7.40
N ASN A 142 4.91 9.12 6.74
CA ASN A 142 4.98 8.89 5.31
C ASN A 142 4.42 10.08 4.49
N ASP A 143 4.51 10.00 3.17
CA ASP A 143 4.06 11.01 2.23
C ASP A 143 2.60 11.45 2.44
N LYS A 144 1.68 10.48 2.59
CA LYS A 144 0.25 10.74 2.79
C LYS A 144 -0.04 11.40 4.15
N GLN A 145 0.65 10.92 5.20
CA GLN A 145 0.49 11.49 6.53
C GLN A 145 0.95 12.95 6.56
N ILE A 146 2.07 13.27 5.91
CA ILE A 146 2.57 14.65 5.80
C ILE A 146 1.64 15.50 4.95
N GLU A 147 1.21 15.01 3.79
CA GLU A 147 0.32 15.74 2.87
C GLU A 147 -0.99 16.16 3.55
N GLU A 148 -1.58 15.25 4.34
CA GLU A 148 -2.84 15.50 5.03
C GLU A 148 -2.68 16.17 6.40
N LEU A 149 -1.46 16.28 6.95
CA LEU A 149 -1.23 16.66 8.35
C LEU A 149 -1.91 17.99 8.71
N LEU A 150 -1.71 19.02 7.91
CA LEU A 150 -2.25 20.38 8.17
C LEU A 150 -3.78 20.50 7.96
N THR A 151 -4.45 19.41 7.59
CA THR A 151 -5.92 19.35 7.51
C THR A 151 -6.55 18.72 8.74
N LYS A 152 -5.73 18.17 9.64
CA LYS A 152 -6.17 17.52 10.88
C LYS A 152 -6.40 18.55 11.99
N ASP A 153 -6.96 18.08 13.10
CA ASP A 153 -7.14 18.86 14.30
C ASP A 153 -5.82 19.42 14.85
N SER A 154 -5.85 20.65 15.38
CA SER A 154 -4.64 21.33 15.85
C SER A 154 -3.93 20.59 16.98
N ALA A 155 -4.65 19.98 17.91
CA ALA A 155 -4.05 19.22 19.00
C ALA A 155 -3.29 17.99 18.47
N TYR A 156 -3.86 17.31 17.48
CA TYR A 156 -3.21 16.18 16.80
C TYR A 156 -1.93 16.62 16.07
N VAL A 157 -1.98 17.72 15.32
CA VAL A 157 -0.81 18.24 14.58
C VAL A 157 0.32 18.61 15.52
N VAL A 158 -0.01 19.27 16.65
CA VAL A 158 0.97 19.68 17.67
C VAL A 158 1.60 18.45 18.34
N ASP A 159 0.82 17.42 18.62
CA ASP A 159 1.35 16.18 19.20
C ASP A 159 2.31 15.46 18.25
N ILE A 160 1.92 15.32 16.99
CA ILE A 160 2.78 14.78 15.92
C ILE A 160 4.07 15.60 15.81
N TYR A 161 3.97 16.94 15.75
CA TYR A 161 5.14 17.79 15.65
C TYR A 161 6.14 17.58 16.80
N LYS A 162 5.65 17.47 18.03
CA LYS A 162 6.52 17.24 19.21
C LYS A 162 7.31 15.95 19.12
N ASN A 163 6.70 14.90 18.55
CA ASN A 163 7.29 13.57 18.47
C ASN A 163 8.04 13.30 17.15
N ALA A 164 7.93 14.18 16.14
CA ALA A 164 8.59 14.05 14.86
C ALA A 164 10.12 14.24 14.97
N SER A 165 10.85 13.69 14.00
CA SER A 165 12.29 13.96 13.81
C SER A 165 12.54 15.44 13.53
N GLU A 166 13.78 15.91 13.71
CA GLU A 166 14.09 17.32 13.43
C GLU A 166 13.87 17.65 11.95
N GLY A 167 14.21 16.75 11.03
CA GLY A 167 13.93 16.96 9.59
C GLY A 167 12.44 17.05 9.30
N GLN A 168 11.61 16.21 9.90
CA GLN A 168 10.16 16.29 9.70
C GLN A 168 9.54 17.50 10.37
N LYS A 169 10.07 17.97 11.50
CA LYS A 169 9.69 19.26 12.09
C LYS A 169 9.96 20.41 11.12
N GLU A 170 11.12 20.41 10.47
CA GLU A 170 11.46 21.41 9.46
C GLU A 170 10.48 21.36 8.28
N ILE A 171 10.17 20.17 7.75
CA ILE A 171 9.19 19.99 6.68
C ILE A 171 7.82 20.55 7.06
N ILE A 172 7.33 20.28 8.27
CA ILE A 172 6.02 20.78 8.75
C ILE A 172 6.02 22.30 8.82
N VAL A 173 7.09 22.90 9.34
CA VAL A 173 7.23 24.36 9.40
C VAL A 173 7.24 24.98 8.01
N ASP A 174 8.00 24.41 7.09
CA ASP A 174 8.08 24.87 5.71
C ASP A 174 6.73 24.74 4.97
N MET A 175 5.98 23.67 5.23
CA MET A 175 4.63 23.51 4.69
C MET A 175 3.67 24.61 5.18
N ILE A 176 3.75 24.99 6.46
CA ILE A 176 2.97 26.11 7.00
C ILE A 176 3.37 27.43 6.32
N ILE A 177 4.67 27.69 6.21
CA ILE A 177 5.21 28.87 5.53
C ILE A 177 4.70 28.96 4.11
N ASN A 178 4.82 27.88 3.35
CA ASN A 178 4.37 27.85 1.94
C ASN A 178 2.87 28.06 1.79
N LYS A 179 2.06 27.41 2.61
CA LYS A 179 0.62 27.64 2.57
C LYS A 179 0.29 29.09 2.83
N LYS A 180 0.96 29.75 3.75
CA LYS A 180 0.78 31.18 4.02
C LYS A 180 1.26 32.06 2.88
N LEU A 181 2.42 31.79 2.29
CA LEU A 181 2.94 32.50 1.12
C LEU A 181 1.98 32.40 -0.09
N LEU A 182 1.31 31.24 -0.25
CA LEU A 182 0.31 31.00 -1.29
C LEU A 182 -1.11 31.47 -0.90
N ASN A 183 -1.26 32.22 0.20
CA ASN A 183 -2.53 32.65 0.75
C ASN A 183 -3.54 31.52 0.96
N SER A 184 -3.05 30.32 1.24
CA SER A 184 -3.87 29.16 1.54
C SER A 184 -4.22 29.09 3.02
N ALA A 185 -5.44 28.65 3.33
CA ALA A 185 -5.90 28.54 4.71
C ALA A 185 -5.12 27.49 5.51
N VAL A 186 -4.63 27.89 6.68
CA VAL A 186 -4.09 27.02 7.72
C VAL A 186 -4.75 27.41 9.03
N ASP A 187 -5.08 26.44 9.87
CA ASP A 187 -5.68 26.69 11.19
C ASP A 187 -4.77 27.61 12.02
N ALA A 188 -5.35 28.70 12.55
CA ALA A 188 -4.60 29.69 13.31
C ALA A 188 -3.96 29.11 14.58
N ASN A 189 -4.59 28.10 15.20
CA ASN A 189 -4.03 27.43 16.37
C ASN A 189 -2.79 26.59 16.01
N ILE A 190 -2.80 25.93 14.84
CA ILE A 190 -1.62 25.21 14.33
C ILE A 190 -0.46 26.20 14.15
N VAL A 191 -0.72 27.32 13.46
CA VAL A 191 0.30 28.35 13.20
C VAL A 191 0.88 28.90 14.51
N GLU A 192 0.00 29.18 15.49
CA GLU A 192 0.43 29.72 16.79
C GLU A 192 1.26 28.73 17.60
N GLU A 193 0.74 27.50 17.78
CA GLU A 193 1.39 26.51 18.63
C GLU A 193 2.69 26.00 18.02
N ILE A 194 2.71 25.71 16.70
CA ILE A 194 3.95 25.32 16.01
C ILE A 194 4.96 26.46 16.03
N GLY A 195 4.52 27.71 15.81
CA GLY A 195 5.38 28.89 15.91
C GLY A 195 6.06 29.01 17.28
N LYS A 196 5.32 28.78 18.38
CA LYS A 196 5.89 28.75 19.74
C LYS A 196 6.90 27.65 19.92
N LEU A 197 6.61 26.45 19.40
CA LEU A 197 7.46 25.27 19.53
C LEU A 197 8.77 25.38 18.72
N CYS A 198 8.71 25.93 17.52
CA CYS A 198 9.90 26.11 16.66
C CYS A 198 10.64 27.44 16.91
N GLY A 199 10.07 28.34 17.70
CA GLY A 199 10.65 29.66 17.98
C GLY A 199 10.63 30.61 16.79
N LYS A 200 9.80 30.37 15.77
CA LYS A 200 9.66 31.23 14.58
C LYS A 200 8.31 31.94 14.60
N ASP A 201 8.29 33.19 14.17
CA ASP A 201 7.02 33.92 13.94
C ASP A 201 6.37 33.46 12.63
N LEU A 202 5.46 32.48 12.75
CA LEU A 202 4.71 31.96 11.60
C LEU A 202 3.41 32.74 11.34
N ARG A 203 3.03 33.70 12.19
CA ARG A 203 1.80 34.47 12.03
C ARG A 203 1.96 35.58 10.99
N ASN A 204 3.10 36.27 11.01
CA ASN A 204 3.37 37.48 10.23
C ASN A 204 4.06 37.15 8.89
N ILE A 205 3.76 36.02 8.27
CA ILE A 205 4.24 35.68 6.93
C ILE A 205 3.28 36.36 5.92
N GLU A 206 3.81 37.28 5.12
CA GLU A 206 3.06 37.97 4.08
C GLU A 206 2.96 37.09 2.83
N PRO A 207 1.77 36.98 2.22
CA PRO A 207 1.60 36.28 0.95
C PRO A 207 2.47 36.89 -0.15
N LEU A 208 2.90 36.07 -1.10
CA LEU A 208 3.56 36.56 -2.31
C LEU A 208 2.57 37.39 -3.11
N GLU A 209 2.97 38.60 -3.51
CA GLU A 209 2.16 39.42 -4.43
C GLU A 209 2.08 38.68 -5.78
N GLU A 210 0.87 38.53 -6.30
CA GLU A 210 0.68 38.02 -7.66
C GLU A 210 1.24 39.06 -8.65
N VAL A 211 2.27 38.68 -9.38
CA VAL A 211 2.90 39.46 -10.45
C VAL A 211 2.21 39.19 -11.78
#